data_b02cff368e88d1205a00b69735f79e1d
#
_entry.id   b02cff368e88d1205a00b69735f79e1d
#
_cell.length_a   1.000
_cell.length_b   1.000
_cell.length_c   1.000
_cell.angle_alpha   90.00
_cell.angle_beta   90.00
_cell.angle_gamma   90.00
#
_symmetry.space_group_name_H-M   'P 1'
#
loop_
_entity.id
_entity.type
_entity.pdbx_description
1 polymer ?
#
loop_
_entity_poly.entity_id
_entity_poly.type
_entity_poly.pdbx_seq_one_letter_code
_entity_poly.pdbx_strand_id
1 'polypeptide(L)'
;YITYKDNRNYNGTSGFQAYEARYLRDFLLNHQGNKNILIDTHGWLNETIGDYGISSYYRRQFEISNGNHIYSYGRGYLDNWARMSLYNARATLIELPEIKSHHETVNRNYAQKFINATMQLLKEI
;
A
#
# COMPACT_ATOMS: atom_id res chain seq x y z
N TYR A 1 -15.25 -6.19 1.59
CA TYR A 1 -15.56 -7.02 2.77
C TYR A 1 -15.49 -8.49 2.41
N ILE A 2 -14.70 -9.23 3.18
CA ILE A 2 -14.76 -10.68 3.21
C ILE A 2 -15.65 -11.03 4.40
N THR A 3 -16.81 -11.59 4.12
CA THR A 3 -17.89 -11.80 5.10
C THR A 3 -17.83 -13.16 5.80
N TYR A 4 -16.92 -14.04 5.39
CA TYR A 4 -16.79 -15.38 5.98
C TYR A 4 -15.91 -15.34 7.23
N LYS A 5 -16.51 -15.58 8.37
CA LYS A 5 -15.90 -15.47 9.70
C LYS A 5 -14.66 -16.35 9.89
N ASP A 6 -14.55 -17.44 9.16
CA ASP A 6 -13.42 -18.39 9.24
C ASP A 6 -12.31 -18.13 8.20
N ASN A 7 -12.44 -17.09 7.40
CA ASN A 7 -11.42 -16.74 6.43
C ASN A 7 -10.35 -15.88 7.11
N ARG A 8 -9.06 -16.19 6.85
CA ARG A 8 -7.93 -15.42 7.41
C ARG A 8 -7.97 -13.93 7.07
N ASN A 9 -8.64 -13.57 6.00
CA ASN A 9 -8.79 -12.18 5.57
C ASN A 9 -10.09 -11.53 6.05
N TYR A 10 -10.80 -12.19 6.99
CA TYR A 10 -12.00 -11.62 7.54
C TYR A 10 -11.72 -10.34 8.32
N ASN A 11 -12.33 -9.26 7.91
CA ASN A 11 -12.12 -7.92 8.43
C ASN A 11 -13.33 -7.36 9.21
N GLY A 12 -14.21 -8.23 9.66
CA GLY A 12 -15.37 -7.86 10.47
C GLY A 12 -16.66 -7.69 9.68
N THR A 13 -17.74 -7.39 10.39
CA THR A 13 -19.09 -7.21 9.86
C THR A 13 -19.36 -5.80 9.34
N SER A 14 -18.50 -4.84 9.72
CA SER A 14 -18.61 -3.44 9.34
C SER A 14 -17.21 -2.82 9.15
N GLY A 15 -17.15 -1.70 8.45
CA GLY A 15 -15.90 -0.94 8.30
C GLY A 15 -15.37 -0.46 9.65
N PHE A 16 -14.06 -0.50 9.79
CA PHE A 16 -13.35 -0.02 10.99
C PHE A 16 -13.78 -0.71 12.30
N GLN A 17 -14.11 -1.99 12.24
CA GLN A 17 -14.49 -2.74 13.44
C GLN A 17 -13.27 -3.01 14.33
N ALA A 18 -12.12 -3.31 13.76
CA ALA A 18 -10.87 -3.48 14.50
C ALA A 18 -10.35 -2.16 15.08
N TYR A 19 -9.82 -2.19 16.28
CA TYR A 19 -9.24 -1.02 16.95
C TYR A 19 -8.09 -0.41 16.14
N GLU A 20 -7.21 -1.23 15.62
CA GLU A 20 -6.08 -0.82 14.80
C GLU A 20 -6.52 -0.06 13.55
N ALA A 21 -7.55 -0.55 12.89
CA ALA A 21 -8.13 0.12 11.72
C ALA A 21 -8.71 1.49 12.08
N ARG A 22 -9.35 1.63 13.24
CA ARG A 22 -9.86 2.92 13.74
C ARG A 22 -8.74 3.89 14.06
N TYR A 23 -7.70 3.44 14.76
CA TYR A 23 -6.55 4.28 15.08
C TYR A 23 -5.83 4.76 13.84
N LEU A 24 -5.61 3.87 12.87
CA LEU A 24 -4.99 4.25 11.60
C LEU A 24 -5.84 5.27 10.84
N ARG A 25 -7.14 5.04 10.73
CA ARG A 25 -8.07 5.99 10.12
C ARG A 25 -7.98 7.37 10.77
N ASP A 26 -8.08 7.41 12.10
CA ASP A 26 -8.11 8.68 12.85
C ASP A 26 -6.76 9.39 12.76
N PHE A 27 -5.66 8.64 12.80
CA PHE A 27 -4.32 9.18 12.56
C PHE A 27 -4.23 9.83 11.18
N LEU A 28 -4.61 9.12 10.12
CA LEU A 28 -4.52 9.62 8.76
C LEU A 28 -5.42 10.85 8.54
N LEU A 29 -6.65 10.82 9.06
CA LEU A 29 -7.57 11.97 8.96
C LEU A 29 -7.05 13.22 9.68
N ASN A 30 -6.39 13.06 10.83
CA ASN A 30 -5.88 14.16 11.63
C ASN A 30 -4.54 14.72 11.15
N HIS A 31 -3.83 14.03 10.26
CA HIS A 31 -2.50 14.42 9.78
C HIS A 31 -2.45 14.74 8.29
N GLN A 32 -3.59 15.09 7.70
CA GLN A 32 -3.65 15.43 6.29
C GLN A 32 -2.94 16.75 5.99
N GLY A 33 -2.24 16.78 4.86
CA GLY A 33 -1.68 17.98 4.26
C GLY A 33 -2.47 18.41 3.02
N ASN A 34 -1.89 19.34 2.27
CA ASN A 34 -2.44 19.79 0.99
C ASN A 34 -2.35 18.74 -0.12
N LYS A 35 -1.42 17.82 0.01
CA LYS A 35 -1.26 16.61 -0.80
C LYS A 35 -1.03 15.44 0.13
N ASN A 36 -1.69 14.33 -0.13
CA ASN A 36 -1.58 13.14 0.68
C ASN A 36 -1.19 11.97 -0.22
N ILE A 37 -0.10 11.29 0.13
CA ILE A 37 0.36 10.11 -0.58
C ILE A 37 0.40 8.97 0.43
N LEU A 38 -0.34 7.92 0.13
CA LEU A 38 -0.32 6.70 0.93
C LEU A 38 0.31 5.57 0.13
N ILE A 39 1.27 4.91 0.76
CA ILE A 39 1.94 3.74 0.21
C ILE A 39 1.72 2.60 1.20
N ASP A 40 0.89 1.66 0.82
CA ASP A 40 0.62 0.45 1.58
C ASP A 40 1.54 -0.66 1.09
N THR A 41 2.33 -1.25 1.97
CA THR A 41 3.37 -2.20 1.56
C THR A 41 3.09 -3.57 2.14
N HIS A 42 3.00 -4.53 1.26
CA HIS A 42 2.74 -5.94 1.53
C HIS A 42 3.80 -6.83 0.85
N GLY A 43 3.67 -8.07 0.96
CA GLY A 43 4.34 -9.12 0.21
C GLY A 43 3.45 -10.37 0.16
N TRP A 44 3.51 -11.22 -0.82
CA TRP A 44 4.62 -11.33 -1.79
C TRP A 44 4.07 -11.68 -3.18
N LEU A 45 3.24 -10.83 -3.75
CA LEU A 45 2.57 -11.12 -5.02
C LEU A 45 3.28 -10.51 -6.23
N ASN A 46 4.36 -9.74 -6.00
CA ASN A 46 5.13 -9.13 -7.09
C ASN A 46 4.26 -8.28 -8.03
N GLU A 47 3.42 -7.43 -7.45
CA GLU A 47 2.53 -6.54 -8.19
C GLU A 47 2.32 -5.20 -7.50
N THR A 48 1.77 -4.24 -8.20
CA THR A 48 1.30 -2.98 -7.61
C THR A 48 -0.13 -2.70 -8.03
N ILE A 49 -0.90 -2.08 -7.14
CA ILE A 49 -2.30 -1.72 -7.36
C ILE A 49 -2.48 -0.25 -6.97
N GLY A 50 -3.33 0.46 -7.71
CA GLY A 50 -3.67 1.84 -7.42
C GLY A 50 -2.93 2.84 -8.30
N ASP A 51 -2.43 3.93 -7.72
CA ASP A 51 -1.82 5.01 -8.49
C ASP A 51 -0.55 4.54 -9.23
N TYR A 52 -0.66 4.48 -10.54
CA TYR A 52 0.42 3.97 -11.39
C TYR A 52 1.66 4.89 -11.39
N GLY A 53 1.47 6.19 -11.29
CA GLY A 53 2.57 7.15 -11.22
C GLY A 53 3.38 6.97 -9.95
N ILE A 54 2.70 6.89 -8.79
CA ILE A 54 3.35 6.65 -7.49
C ILE A 54 4.04 5.28 -7.48
N SER A 55 3.34 4.24 -7.88
CA SER A 55 3.90 2.88 -7.85
C SER A 55 5.08 2.68 -8.80
N SER A 56 5.21 3.50 -9.85
CA SER A 56 6.27 3.37 -10.85
C SER A 56 7.68 3.46 -10.26
N TYR A 57 7.86 4.25 -9.20
CA TYR A 57 9.14 4.38 -8.51
C TYR A 57 9.55 3.07 -7.84
N TYR A 58 8.61 2.41 -7.21
CA TYR A 58 8.82 1.12 -6.53
C TYR A 58 8.97 -0.02 -7.54
N ARG A 59 8.14 -0.03 -8.59
CA ARG A 59 8.26 -1.04 -9.66
C ARG A 59 9.64 -1.02 -10.33
N ARG A 60 10.20 0.15 -10.55
CA ARG A 60 11.56 0.27 -11.12
C ARG A 60 12.62 -0.30 -10.18
N GLN A 61 12.54 0.00 -8.89
CA GLN A 61 13.53 -0.45 -7.91
C GLN A 61 13.45 -1.96 -7.65
N PHE A 62 12.25 -2.52 -7.61
CA PHE A 62 12.01 -3.93 -7.31
C PHE A 62 11.79 -4.79 -8.54
N GLU A 63 11.89 -4.22 -9.73
CA GLU A 63 11.67 -4.92 -11.02
C GLU A 63 10.28 -5.57 -11.12
N ILE A 64 9.27 -4.93 -10.53
CA ILE A 64 7.89 -5.39 -10.57
C ILE A 64 7.30 -5.04 -11.93
N SER A 65 6.97 -6.05 -12.74
CA SER A 65 6.38 -5.86 -14.06
C SER A 65 4.86 -5.67 -14.01
N ASN A 66 4.19 -6.28 -13.03
CA ASN A 66 2.74 -6.21 -12.91
C ASN A 66 2.31 -4.94 -12.18
N GLY A 67 1.59 -4.08 -12.88
CA GLY A 67 0.97 -2.89 -12.30
C GLY A 67 -0.47 -2.78 -12.73
N ASN A 68 -1.36 -2.62 -11.78
CA ASN A 68 -2.80 -2.47 -12.02
C ASN A 68 -3.26 -1.08 -11.58
N HIS A 69 -3.89 -0.35 -12.50
CA HIS A 69 -4.45 0.97 -12.23
C HIS A 69 -5.76 0.93 -11.44
N ILE A 70 -6.36 -0.23 -11.31
CA ILE A 70 -7.64 -0.36 -10.66
C ILE A 70 -7.41 -0.25 -9.15
N TYR A 71 -7.98 0.80 -8.58
CA TYR A 71 -8.17 0.86 -7.15
C TYR A 71 -9.27 -0.14 -6.80
N SER A 72 -8.89 -1.16 -6.19
CA SER A 72 -9.79 -2.08 -5.56
C SER A 72 -9.89 -3.46 -6.15
N TYR A 73 -9.70 -4.32 -5.28
CA TYR A 73 -10.48 -5.51 -5.14
C TYR A 73 -11.70 -5.27 -4.22
N GLY A 74 -12.31 -4.06 -4.26
CA GLY A 74 -13.49 -3.74 -3.51
C GLY A 74 -13.28 -3.00 -2.19
N ARG A 75 -14.26 -3.05 -1.32
CA ARG A 75 -14.29 -2.39 -0.02
C ARG A 75 -13.33 -3.09 0.96
N GLY A 76 -12.68 -2.31 1.81
CA GLY A 76 -11.85 -2.83 2.90
C GLY A 76 -10.34 -2.73 2.66
N TYR A 77 -9.91 -2.25 1.50
CA TYR A 77 -8.50 -1.98 1.21
C TYR A 77 -8.13 -0.55 1.62
N LEU A 78 -6.98 -0.41 2.27
CA LEU A 78 -6.50 0.86 2.81
C LEU A 78 -6.25 1.89 1.71
N ASP A 79 -5.61 1.51 0.62
CA ASP A 79 -5.30 2.39 -0.51
C ASP A 79 -6.57 2.97 -1.15
N ASN A 80 -7.59 2.15 -1.35
CA ASN A 80 -8.85 2.60 -1.89
C ASN A 80 -9.59 3.54 -0.94
N TRP A 81 -9.62 3.21 0.36
CA TRP A 81 -10.21 4.09 1.37
C TRP A 81 -9.48 5.43 1.43
N ALA A 82 -8.15 5.42 1.44
CA ALA A 82 -7.35 6.64 1.53
C ALA A 82 -7.60 7.57 0.34
N ARG A 83 -7.63 7.03 -0.88
CA ARG A 83 -7.92 7.80 -2.08
C ARG A 83 -9.29 8.49 -2.04
N MET A 84 -10.29 7.83 -1.45
CA MET A 84 -11.65 8.35 -1.40
C MET A 84 -11.91 9.26 -0.20
N SER A 85 -11.15 9.13 0.87
CA SER A 85 -11.45 9.76 2.16
C SER A 85 -10.48 10.86 2.56
N LEU A 86 -9.24 10.83 2.07
CA LEU A 86 -8.25 11.85 2.34
C LEU A 86 -8.27 12.94 1.27
N TYR A 87 -7.99 14.16 1.70
CA TYR A 87 -7.98 15.32 0.79
C TYR A 87 -6.84 15.20 -0.24
N ASN A 88 -7.14 15.41 -1.51
CA ASN A 88 -6.15 15.37 -2.61
C ASN A 88 -5.18 14.18 -2.49
N ALA A 89 -5.73 13.00 -2.30
CA ALA A 89 -4.97 11.80 -2.01
C ALA A 89 -4.67 10.98 -3.26
N ARG A 90 -3.44 10.46 -3.30
CA ARG A 90 -3.00 9.42 -4.22
C ARG A 90 -2.53 8.24 -3.38
N ALA A 91 -2.91 7.04 -3.75
CA ALA A 91 -2.59 5.87 -2.97
C ALA A 91 -2.20 4.69 -3.85
N THR A 92 -1.29 3.88 -3.37
CA THR A 92 -0.88 2.63 -4.02
C THR A 92 -0.62 1.55 -3.00
N LEU A 93 -0.94 0.33 -3.35
CA LEU A 93 -0.51 -0.87 -2.65
C LEU A 93 0.65 -1.49 -3.43
N ILE A 94 1.68 -1.88 -2.73
CA ILE A 94 2.86 -2.52 -3.29
C ILE A 94 3.01 -3.90 -2.67
N GLU A 95 2.87 -4.92 -3.49
CA GLU A 95 3.16 -6.30 -3.14
C GLU A 95 4.58 -6.62 -3.61
N LEU A 96 5.50 -6.66 -2.66
CA LEU A 96 6.91 -6.90 -2.95
C LEU A 96 7.15 -8.29 -3.55
N PRO A 97 8.22 -8.46 -4.33
CA PRO A 97 8.62 -9.78 -4.84
C PRO A 97 8.90 -10.76 -3.73
N GLU A 98 8.54 -12.02 -3.94
CA GLU A 98 8.71 -13.08 -2.96
C GLU A 98 10.18 -13.26 -2.55
N ILE A 99 10.36 -13.48 -1.26
CA ILE A 99 11.63 -13.87 -0.65
C ILE A 99 11.45 -15.15 0.15
N LYS A 100 12.52 -15.92 0.26
CA LYS A 100 12.49 -17.21 0.98
C LYS A 100 13.00 -17.12 2.41
N SER A 101 13.71 -16.04 2.74
CA SER A 101 14.28 -15.84 4.07
C SER A 101 14.55 -14.37 4.36
N HIS A 102 14.65 -14.02 5.65
CA HIS A 102 15.08 -12.67 6.05
C HIS A 102 16.46 -12.31 5.48
N HIS A 103 17.37 -13.29 5.39
CA HIS A 103 18.69 -13.07 4.81
C HIS A 103 18.62 -12.61 3.35
N GLU A 104 17.66 -13.14 2.59
CA GLU A 104 17.44 -12.73 1.20
C GLU A 104 16.98 -11.27 1.06
N THR A 105 16.19 -10.73 2.01
CA THR A 105 15.83 -9.30 2.01
C THR A 105 17.05 -8.41 2.12
N VAL A 106 18.00 -8.79 2.96
CA VAL A 106 19.27 -8.07 3.12
C VAL A 106 20.11 -8.17 1.85
N ASN A 107 20.32 -9.37 1.33
CA ASN A 107 21.14 -9.61 0.13
C ASN A 107 20.58 -8.91 -1.12
N ARG A 108 19.27 -8.84 -1.24
CA ARG A 108 18.59 -8.16 -2.35
C ARG A 108 18.38 -6.65 -2.10
N ASN A 109 18.90 -6.12 -1.00
CA ASN A 109 18.87 -4.69 -0.64
C ASN A 109 17.44 -4.09 -0.60
N TYR A 110 16.46 -4.82 -0.07
CA TYR A 110 15.06 -4.37 -0.08
C TYR A 110 14.87 -3.03 0.63
N ALA A 111 15.49 -2.84 1.79
CA ALA A 111 15.42 -1.57 2.52
C ALA A 111 15.95 -0.41 1.69
N GLN A 112 17.13 -0.57 1.08
CA GLN A 112 17.73 0.48 0.26
C GLN A 112 16.92 0.77 -1.00
N LYS A 113 16.38 -0.25 -1.64
CA LYS A 113 15.49 -0.09 -2.80
C LYS A 113 14.23 0.71 -2.43
N PHE A 114 13.63 0.41 -1.28
CA PHE A 114 12.45 1.13 -0.79
C PHE A 114 12.78 2.61 -0.50
N ILE A 115 13.88 2.86 0.18
CA ILE A 115 14.36 4.23 0.46
C ILE A 115 14.62 4.98 -0.84
N ASN A 116 15.32 4.39 -1.80
CA ASN A 116 15.61 5.01 -3.09
C ASN A 116 14.33 5.38 -3.85
N ALA A 117 13.36 4.47 -3.90
CA ALA A 117 12.06 4.73 -4.52
C ALA A 117 11.34 5.91 -3.87
N THR A 118 11.28 5.92 -2.54
CA THR A 118 10.63 6.97 -1.76
C THR A 118 11.32 8.33 -1.93
N MET A 119 12.63 8.35 -1.87
CA MET A 119 13.40 9.59 -2.06
C MET A 119 13.25 10.16 -3.46
N GLN A 120 13.19 9.32 -4.47
CA GLN A 120 12.96 9.77 -5.84
C GLN A 120 11.55 10.31 -6.02
N LEU A 121 10.55 9.62 -5.49
CA LEU A 121 9.17 10.10 -5.47
C LEU A 121 9.07 11.49 -4.84
N LEU A 122 9.67 11.69 -3.67
CA LEU A 122 9.63 12.96 -2.94
C LEU A 122 10.29 14.13 -3.69
N LYS A 123 11.24 13.86 -4.57
CA LYS A 123 11.88 14.90 -5.39
C LYS A 123 11.00 15.36 -6.56
N GLU A 124 10.08 14.51 -7.00
CA GLU A 124 9.31 14.75 -8.23
C GLU A 124 7.85 15.18 -7.96
N ILE A 125 7.43 15.13 -6.70
CA ILE A 125 6.06 15.58 -6.33
C ILE A 125 6.09 17.06 -5.78
#